data_1fe15c9f132686dd0c1f1bc5f1035efe
#
_entry.id   1fe15c9f132686dd0c1f1bc5f1035efe
#
_cell.length_a   1.000
_cell.length_b   1.000
_cell.length_c   1.000
_cell.angle_alpha   90.00
_cell.angle_beta   90.00
_cell.angle_gamma   90.00
#
_symmetry.space_group_name_H-M   'P 1'
#
loop_
_entity.id
_entity.type
_entity.pdbx_description
1 polymer ?
#
loop_
_entity_poly.entity_id
_entity_poly.type
_entity_poly.pdbx_seq_one_letter_code
_entity_poly.pdbx_strand_id
1 'polypeptide(L)'
;MSQLDYNGNGGMMQARLLGRKVTSKQLPLGYAEMPADFIDAYLLGNLGTTGTNIAACATFLYNLRQGIRDIQSGSHRVVIVGTSEAPLVPEIFDGFATMGALADDASLRKLDHLAQDELPDFRRACRPFGNNAGFTLAESAQFIVLFDDDLALELGANIYGAVNEVFINADGHKKSIASPGLGNYISLAKATAATSKLIGEEGLRRRSYVQSHGTGTLQNRLTESHIISEIAKTFGIE
;
A
#
# COMPACT_ATOMS: atom_id res chain seq x y z
N MET A 1 -5.86 -7.03 0.71
CA MET A 1 -6.38 -8.30 1.29
C MET A 1 -7.87 -8.33 1.03
N SER A 2 -8.38 -9.31 0.32
CA SER A 2 -9.81 -9.38 0.10
C SER A 2 -10.48 -9.64 1.44
N GLN A 3 -11.40 -8.81 1.80
CA GLN A 3 -12.20 -8.96 3.00
C GLN A 3 -13.40 -9.82 2.63
N LEU A 4 -13.40 -11.03 3.11
CA LEU A 4 -14.51 -11.94 2.91
C LEU A 4 -15.76 -11.36 3.57
N ASP A 5 -16.45 -10.51 2.83
CA ASP A 5 -17.78 -9.99 3.14
C ASP A 5 -18.06 -9.70 4.62
N TYR A 6 -17.72 -8.52 5.04
CA TYR A 6 -18.02 -8.05 6.40
C TYR A 6 -19.25 -7.12 6.48
N ASN A 7 -20.13 -7.11 5.52
CA ASN A 7 -21.30 -6.23 5.48
C ASN A 7 -22.26 -6.45 6.67
N GLY A 8 -21.78 -6.16 7.87
CA GLY A 8 -22.51 -6.19 9.12
C GLY A 8 -22.79 -7.58 9.71
N ASN A 9 -22.43 -8.66 9.02
CA ASN A 9 -22.71 -10.03 9.45
C ASN A 9 -21.46 -10.84 9.81
N GLY A 10 -20.28 -10.24 9.74
CA GLY A 10 -19.03 -10.96 9.75
C GLY A 10 -18.80 -11.72 8.44
N GLY A 11 -17.63 -12.28 8.23
CA GLY A 11 -17.35 -13.09 7.05
C GLY A 11 -18.23 -14.32 6.94
N MET A 12 -18.18 -14.97 5.80
CA MET A 12 -18.95 -16.18 5.51
C MET A 12 -18.73 -17.26 6.57
N MET A 13 -17.49 -17.46 7.02
CA MET A 13 -17.16 -18.42 8.06
C MET A 13 -17.81 -18.05 9.41
N GLN A 14 -17.72 -16.80 9.82
CA GLN A 14 -18.32 -16.32 11.06
C GLN A 14 -19.85 -16.42 11.02
N ALA A 15 -20.47 -16.06 9.90
CA ALA A 15 -21.91 -16.23 9.71
C ALA A 15 -22.32 -17.69 9.90
N ARG A 16 -21.54 -18.60 9.34
CA ARG A 16 -21.76 -20.05 9.46
C ARG A 16 -21.61 -20.55 10.90
N LEU A 17 -20.55 -20.13 11.60
CA LEU A 17 -20.31 -20.51 13.00
C LEU A 17 -21.42 -19.98 13.93
N LEU A 18 -21.98 -18.83 13.63
CA LEU A 18 -23.08 -18.23 14.39
C LEU A 18 -24.46 -18.70 13.92
N GLY A 19 -24.56 -19.70 13.06
CA GLY A 19 -25.83 -20.21 12.52
C GLY A 19 -26.61 -19.18 11.67
N ARG A 20 -25.97 -18.15 11.18
CA ARG A 20 -26.58 -17.16 10.32
C ARG A 20 -26.65 -17.65 8.86
N LYS A 21 -27.61 -17.10 8.11
CA LYS A 21 -27.77 -17.45 6.70
C LYS A 21 -26.61 -16.91 5.87
N VAL A 22 -25.95 -17.81 5.14
CA VAL A 22 -24.99 -17.45 4.09
C VAL A 22 -25.75 -17.25 2.78
N THR A 23 -25.41 -16.21 2.04
CA THR A 23 -26.02 -15.89 0.75
C THR A 23 -25.02 -16.02 -0.39
N SER A 24 -25.50 -16.20 -1.61
CA SER A 24 -24.63 -16.29 -2.80
C SER A 24 -23.82 -15.02 -3.07
N LYS A 25 -24.25 -13.88 -2.53
CA LYS A 25 -23.53 -12.59 -2.67
C LYS A 25 -22.22 -12.54 -1.89
N GLN A 26 -22.10 -13.35 -0.83
CA GLN A 26 -20.92 -13.32 0.03
C GLN A 26 -19.68 -13.89 -0.64
N LEU A 27 -19.83 -14.79 -1.59
CA LEU A 27 -18.69 -15.35 -2.32
C LEU A 27 -18.00 -14.32 -3.24
N PRO A 28 -18.69 -13.67 -4.20
CA PRO A 28 -18.05 -12.68 -5.06
C PRO A 28 -17.52 -11.47 -4.28
N LEU A 29 -18.18 -11.03 -3.21
CA LEU A 29 -17.69 -9.91 -2.38
C LEU A 29 -16.36 -10.21 -1.68
N GLY A 30 -15.93 -11.46 -1.65
CA GLY A 30 -14.62 -11.86 -1.13
C GLY A 30 -13.48 -11.81 -2.14
N TYR A 31 -13.74 -11.59 -3.41
CA TYR A 31 -12.71 -11.56 -4.44
C TYR A 31 -11.96 -10.22 -4.48
N ALA A 32 -10.66 -10.28 -4.75
CA ALA A 32 -9.81 -9.12 -4.73
C ALA A 32 -10.11 -8.10 -5.85
N GLU A 33 -10.68 -8.55 -6.96
CA GLU A 33 -11.11 -7.71 -8.08
C GLU A 33 -12.42 -6.95 -7.84
N MET A 34 -13.19 -7.33 -6.83
CA MET A 34 -14.50 -6.72 -6.58
C MET A 34 -14.52 -5.19 -6.50
N PRO A 35 -13.53 -4.48 -5.94
CA PRO A 35 -13.54 -3.02 -5.99
C PRO A 35 -13.53 -2.46 -7.41
N ALA A 36 -12.78 -3.06 -8.33
CA ALA A 36 -12.75 -2.66 -9.74
C ALA A 36 -14.08 -2.96 -10.44
N ASP A 37 -14.59 -4.17 -10.28
CA ASP A 37 -15.88 -4.61 -10.85
C ASP A 37 -17.04 -3.78 -10.30
N PHE A 38 -17.00 -3.43 -9.01
CA PHE A 38 -18.03 -2.57 -8.40
C PHE A 38 -18.02 -1.16 -8.98
N ILE A 39 -16.84 -0.57 -9.15
CA ILE A 39 -16.68 0.76 -9.75
C ILE A 39 -17.20 0.74 -11.19
N ASP A 40 -16.81 -0.28 -11.95
CA ASP A 40 -17.27 -0.41 -13.33
C ASP A 40 -18.79 -0.59 -13.42
N ALA A 41 -19.34 -1.56 -12.70
CA ALA A 41 -20.74 -1.93 -12.81
C ALA A 41 -21.72 -0.89 -12.25
N TYR A 42 -21.34 -0.19 -11.18
CA TYR A 42 -22.28 0.66 -10.43
C TYR A 42 -22.00 2.16 -10.53
N LEU A 43 -20.79 2.56 -10.93
CA LEU A 43 -20.44 3.98 -11.03
C LEU A 43 -20.16 4.41 -12.47
N LEU A 44 -19.45 3.62 -13.25
CA LEU A 44 -19.04 4.00 -14.60
C LEU A 44 -19.93 3.41 -15.68
N GLY A 45 -20.32 2.15 -15.56
CA GLY A 45 -21.10 1.44 -16.58
C GLY A 45 -20.38 1.34 -17.92
N ASN A 46 -19.04 1.34 -17.92
CA ASN A 46 -18.26 1.26 -19.15
C ASN A 46 -18.10 -0.19 -19.61
N LEU A 47 -17.57 -0.39 -20.81
CA LEU A 47 -17.27 -1.70 -21.39
C LEU A 47 -15.76 -1.95 -21.50
N GLY A 48 -14.95 -1.25 -20.72
CA GLY A 48 -13.52 -1.44 -20.63
C GLY A 48 -13.14 -2.75 -19.95
N THR A 49 -11.86 -2.93 -19.75
CA THR A 49 -11.33 -4.10 -19.03
C THR A 49 -11.19 -3.79 -17.54
N THR A 50 -11.46 -4.77 -16.71
CA THR A 50 -11.17 -4.74 -15.27
C THR A 50 -10.12 -5.77 -14.93
N GLY A 51 -9.46 -5.62 -13.79
CA GLY A 51 -8.50 -6.58 -13.30
C GLY A 51 -7.83 -6.12 -12.02
N THR A 52 -7.10 -7.01 -11.38
CA THR A 52 -6.35 -6.69 -10.19
C THR A 52 -5.05 -7.49 -10.11
N ASN A 53 -4.02 -6.87 -9.57
CA ASN A 53 -2.84 -7.58 -9.08
C ASN A 53 -2.92 -7.65 -7.56
N ILE A 54 -2.34 -8.70 -6.98
CA ILE A 54 -2.26 -8.90 -5.54
C ILE A 54 -0.80 -9.03 -5.15
N ALA A 55 -0.33 -8.13 -4.32
CA ALA A 55 1.06 -8.11 -3.86
C ALA A 55 1.16 -7.54 -2.43
N ALA A 56 0.21 -7.88 -1.58
CA ALA A 56 0.10 -7.37 -0.21
C ALA A 56 0.25 -5.83 -0.19
N CYS A 57 1.17 -5.28 0.60
CA CYS A 57 1.37 -3.83 0.71
C CYS A 57 1.83 -3.17 -0.60
N ALA A 58 2.37 -3.92 -1.56
CA ALA A 58 2.80 -3.42 -2.86
C ALA A 58 1.69 -3.46 -3.93
N THR A 59 0.49 -3.91 -3.60
CA THR A 59 -0.64 -4.08 -4.56
C THR A 59 -0.87 -2.83 -5.40
N PHE A 60 -0.92 -1.66 -4.77
CA PHE A 60 -1.11 -0.40 -5.49
C PHE A 60 -0.06 -0.17 -6.57
N LEU A 61 1.21 -0.42 -6.28
CA LEU A 61 2.30 -0.23 -7.25
C LEU A 61 2.22 -1.21 -8.43
N TYR A 62 1.76 -2.44 -8.19
CA TYR A 62 1.52 -3.39 -9.28
C TYR A 62 0.37 -2.95 -10.18
N ASN A 63 -0.74 -2.48 -9.60
CA ASN A 63 -1.87 -1.95 -10.33
C ASN A 63 -1.50 -0.67 -11.09
N LEU A 64 -0.75 0.24 -10.46
CA LEU A 64 -0.25 1.46 -11.10
C LEU A 64 0.63 1.14 -12.31
N ARG A 65 1.57 0.19 -12.17
CA ARG A 65 2.41 -0.26 -13.27
C ARG A 65 1.60 -0.85 -14.42
N GLN A 66 0.56 -1.62 -14.12
CA GLN A 66 -0.33 -2.18 -15.14
C GLN A 66 -1.05 -1.05 -15.88
N GLY A 67 -1.67 -0.11 -15.16
CA GLY A 67 -2.37 1.02 -15.79
C GLY A 67 -1.45 1.87 -16.68
N ILE A 68 -0.20 2.12 -16.26
CA ILE A 68 0.79 2.82 -17.10
C ILE A 68 1.05 2.04 -18.40
N ARG A 69 1.24 0.72 -18.30
CA ARG A 69 1.48 -0.12 -19.47
C ARG A 69 0.30 -0.16 -20.45
N ASP A 70 -0.90 -0.17 -19.93
CA ASP A 70 -2.12 -0.18 -20.73
C ASP A 70 -2.25 1.13 -21.53
N ILE A 71 -1.88 2.27 -20.94
CA ILE A 71 -1.81 3.56 -21.64
C ILE A 71 -0.66 3.57 -22.65
N GLN A 72 0.53 3.21 -22.24
CA GLN A 72 1.73 3.22 -23.12
C GLN A 72 1.60 2.28 -24.33
N SER A 73 0.87 1.17 -24.17
CA SER A 73 0.59 0.26 -25.29
C SER A 73 -0.50 0.76 -26.22
N GLY A 74 -1.20 1.84 -25.88
CA GLY A 74 -2.34 2.35 -26.61
C GLY A 74 -3.63 1.53 -26.41
N SER A 75 -3.64 0.55 -25.51
CA SER A 75 -4.83 -0.25 -25.21
C SER A 75 -5.93 0.58 -24.56
N HIS A 76 -5.56 1.54 -23.72
CA HIS A 76 -6.45 2.45 -23.03
C HIS A 76 -5.90 3.87 -23.05
N ARG A 77 -6.78 4.86 -23.06
CA ARG A 77 -6.41 6.27 -22.91
C ARG A 77 -6.64 6.78 -21.50
N VAL A 78 -7.51 6.10 -20.74
CA VAL A 78 -7.84 6.40 -19.34
C VAL A 78 -7.87 5.12 -18.55
N VAL A 79 -7.21 5.09 -17.40
CA VAL A 79 -7.22 3.94 -16.48
C VAL A 79 -7.41 4.44 -15.04
N ILE A 80 -8.39 3.88 -14.33
CA ILE A 80 -8.56 4.11 -12.90
C ILE A 80 -7.74 3.07 -12.14
N VAL A 81 -6.87 3.53 -11.27
CA VAL A 81 -5.99 2.68 -10.47
C VAL A 81 -6.17 2.98 -9.00
N GLY A 82 -6.29 1.96 -8.18
CA GLY A 82 -6.41 2.17 -6.74
C GLY A 82 -6.33 0.90 -5.92
N THR A 83 -6.59 1.08 -4.64
CA THR A 83 -6.78 0.01 -3.66
C THR A 83 -7.89 0.38 -2.70
N SER A 84 -8.55 -0.63 -2.16
CA SER A 84 -9.57 -0.50 -1.14
C SER A 84 -9.36 -1.61 -0.11
N GLU A 85 -9.25 -1.23 1.15
CA GLU A 85 -9.02 -2.15 2.26
C GLU A 85 -9.92 -1.83 3.45
N ALA A 86 -10.53 -2.87 4.02
CA ALA A 86 -11.32 -2.81 5.25
C ALA A 86 -10.85 -3.91 6.22
N PRO A 87 -9.66 -3.77 6.83
CA PRO A 87 -9.03 -4.82 7.63
C PRO A 87 -9.43 -4.82 9.12
N LEU A 88 -10.36 -3.95 9.55
CA LEU A 88 -10.72 -3.85 10.98
C LEU A 88 -11.67 -4.96 11.41
N VAL A 89 -11.22 -6.19 11.30
CA VAL A 89 -11.95 -7.41 11.61
C VAL A 89 -11.11 -8.32 12.52
N PRO A 90 -11.75 -9.10 13.41
CA PRO A 90 -11.04 -9.91 14.40
C PRO A 90 -9.93 -10.78 13.82
N GLU A 91 -10.19 -11.46 12.71
CA GLU A 91 -9.26 -12.40 12.10
C GLU A 91 -7.97 -11.72 11.62
N ILE A 92 -8.07 -10.48 11.15
CA ILE A 92 -6.92 -9.69 10.73
C ILE A 92 -6.14 -9.18 11.95
N PHE A 93 -6.87 -8.71 12.98
CA PHE A 93 -6.25 -8.33 14.24
C PHE A 93 -5.49 -9.48 14.87
N ASP A 94 -6.10 -10.66 14.99
CA ASP A 94 -5.48 -11.85 15.57
C ASP A 94 -4.24 -12.28 14.78
N GLY A 95 -4.33 -12.23 13.45
CA GLY A 95 -3.20 -12.55 12.58
C GLY A 95 -2.00 -11.64 12.83
N PHE A 96 -2.18 -10.34 12.84
CA PHE A 96 -1.10 -9.38 13.09
C PHE A 96 -0.64 -9.33 14.54
N ALA A 97 -1.56 -9.55 15.50
CA ALA A 97 -1.20 -9.67 16.91
C ALA A 97 -0.29 -10.88 17.15
N THR A 98 -0.62 -12.03 16.58
CA THR A 98 0.20 -13.25 16.65
C THR A 98 1.58 -13.06 16.06
N MET A 99 1.70 -12.23 15.01
CA MET A 99 2.99 -11.84 14.42
C MET A 99 3.79 -10.87 15.30
N GLY A 100 3.19 -10.31 16.35
CA GLY A 100 3.81 -9.26 17.17
C GLY A 100 4.04 -7.96 16.40
N ALA A 101 3.20 -7.67 15.40
CA ALA A 101 3.37 -6.54 14.51
C ALA A 101 2.56 -5.30 14.93
N LEU A 102 1.54 -5.48 15.80
CA LEU A 102 0.67 -4.39 16.23
C LEU A 102 1.27 -3.59 17.39
N ALA A 103 1.01 -2.29 17.41
CA ALA A 103 1.28 -1.43 18.54
C ALA A 103 0.19 -1.63 19.60
N ASP A 104 0.38 -2.65 20.45
CA ASP A 104 -0.55 -2.95 21.53
C ASP A 104 -0.38 -2.00 22.75
N ASP A 105 -1.38 -1.97 23.61
CA ASP A 105 -1.42 -1.11 24.79
C ASP A 105 -0.23 -1.31 25.72
N ALA A 106 0.17 -2.55 25.95
CA ALA A 106 1.27 -2.88 26.86
C ALA A 106 2.60 -2.36 26.32
N SER A 107 2.84 -2.56 25.03
CA SER A 107 4.03 -2.06 24.33
C SER A 107 4.07 -0.54 24.29
N LEU A 108 2.94 0.13 24.05
CA LEU A 108 2.84 1.59 24.07
C LEU A 108 3.07 2.16 25.48
N ARG A 109 2.48 1.58 26.52
CA ARG A 109 2.74 2.00 27.92
C ARG A 109 4.22 1.88 28.27
N LYS A 110 4.84 0.76 27.93
CA LYS A 110 6.28 0.56 28.17
C LYS A 110 7.11 1.58 27.42
N LEU A 111 6.76 1.87 26.17
CA LEU A 111 7.49 2.81 25.32
C LEU A 111 7.41 4.25 25.84
N ASP A 112 6.23 4.65 26.33
CA ASP A 112 5.96 6.01 26.80
C ASP A 112 6.15 6.17 28.33
N HIS A 113 6.65 5.13 29.02
CA HIS A 113 6.91 5.10 30.47
C HIS A 113 5.64 5.42 31.31
N LEU A 114 4.48 4.94 30.87
CA LEU A 114 3.21 5.16 31.54
C LEU A 114 2.99 4.16 32.67
N ALA A 115 2.23 4.56 33.67
CA ALA A 115 1.76 3.65 34.72
C ALA A 115 0.79 2.61 34.15
N GLN A 116 0.56 1.52 34.91
CA GLN A 116 -0.23 0.39 34.44
C GLN A 116 -1.70 0.75 34.18
N ASP A 117 -2.22 1.74 34.90
CA ASP A 117 -3.59 2.26 34.82
C ASP A 117 -3.73 3.46 33.85
N GLU A 118 -2.63 4.01 33.35
CA GLU A 118 -2.67 5.08 32.36
C GLU A 118 -2.96 4.54 30.97
N LEU A 119 -3.77 5.27 30.21
CA LEU A 119 -4.06 4.95 28.80
C LEU A 119 -3.00 5.57 27.87
N PRO A 120 -2.51 4.81 26.88
CA PRO A 120 -1.64 5.38 25.86
C PRO A 120 -2.35 6.46 25.01
N ASP A 121 -1.62 7.43 24.53
CA ASP A 121 -2.12 8.34 23.49
C ASP A 121 -2.10 7.63 22.13
N PHE A 122 -3.20 7.01 21.75
CA PHE A 122 -3.32 6.24 20.51
C PHE A 122 -3.08 7.06 19.24
N ARG A 123 -3.23 8.39 19.29
CA ARG A 123 -2.90 9.28 18.15
C ARG A 123 -1.40 9.29 17.86
N ARG A 124 -0.58 8.88 18.83
CA ARG A 124 0.87 8.75 18.74
C ARG A 124 1.36 7.32 18.58
N ALA A 125 0.48 6.36 18.33
CA ALA A 125 0.85 4.95 18.19
C ALA A 125 1.69 4.70 16.92
N CYS A 126 1.37 5.35 15.82
CA CYS A 126 2.11 5.23 14.56
C CYS A 126 3.37 6.12 14.57
N ARG A 127 4.55 5.52 14.69
CA ARG A 127 5.86 6.20 14.79
C ARG A 127 6.89 5.54 13.88
N PRO A 128 6.80 5.71 12.55
CA PRO A 128 7.56 4.90 11.58
C PRO A 128 9.08 4.83 11.83
N PHE A 129 9.73 5.96 12.03
CA PHE A 129 11.18 6.05 12.21
C PHE A 129 11.61 6.49 13.62
N GLY A 130 10.66 6.68 14.52
CA GLY A 130 10.92 7.00 15.92
C GLY A 130 11.03 5.76 16.81
N ASN A 131 10.92 5.98 18.12
CA ASN A 131 10.70 4.91 19.08
C ASN A 131 9.30 4.36 18.87
N ASN A 132 9.21 3.12 18.39
CA ASN A 132 7.96 2.51 17.95
C ASN A 132 7.71 1.14 18.61
N ALA A 133 6.45 0.73 18.62
CA ALA A 133 6.00 -0.52 19.21
C ALA A 133 5.36 -1.47 18.20
N GLY A 134 4.99 -0.98 17.04
CA GLY A 134 4.28 -1.73 16.01
C GLY A 134 3.51 -0.77 15.10
N PHE A 135 2.67 -1.30 14.23
CA PHE A 135 1.77 -0.50 13.40
C PHE A 135 0.31 -0.57 13.91
N THR A 136 -0.52 0.34 13.41
CA THR A 136 -1.96 0.37 13.62
C THR A 136 -2.68 -0.03 12.35
N LEU A 137 -3.83 -0.70 12.49
CA LEU A 137 -4.70 -1.01 11.36
C LEU A 137 -5.62 0.17 11.07
N ALA A 138 -5.90 0.40 9.80
CA ALA A 138 -6.84 1.41 9.34
C ALA A 138 -7.55 0.95 8.08
N GLU A 139 -8.70 1.52 7.80
CA GLU A 139 -9.47 1.29 6.58
C GLU A 139 -9.31 2.47 5.63
N SER A 140 -9.18 2.19 4.34
CA SER A 140 -9.06 3.22 3.32
C SER A 140 -9.43 2.69 1.94
N ALA A 141 -9.97 3.57 1.11
CA ALA A 141 -10.13 3.37 -0.32
C ALA A 141 -9.59 4.60 -1.05
N GLN A 142 -8.59 4.41 -1.90
CA GLN A 142 -7.96 5.49 -2.64
C GLN A 142 -7.76 5.10 -4.10
N PHE A 143 -8.16 5.99 -4.99
CA PHE A 143 -8.06 5.79 -6.43
C PHE A 143 -7.52 7.03 -7.11
N ILE A 144 -6.75 6.83 -8.17
CA ILE A 144 -6.28 7.87 -9.08
C ILE A 144 -6.73 7.54 -10.50
N VAL A 145 -6.91 8.57 -11.30
CA VAL A 145 -7.23 8.43 -12.72
C VAL A 145 -5.99 8.80 -13.52
N LEU A 146 -5.51 7.84 -14.30
CA LEU A 146 -4.42 8.03 -15.24
C LEU A 146 -4.99 8.37 -16.62
N PHE A 147 -4.40 9.33 -17.28
CA PHE A 147 -4.70 9.69 -18.67
C PHE A 147 -3.43 9.57 -19.52
N ASP A 148 -3.61 9.33 -20.81
CA ASP A 148 -2.55 9.69 -21.75
C ASP A 148 -2.44 11.23 -21.81
N ASP A 149 -1.25 11.71 -22.09
CA ASP A 149 -0.92 13.13 -21.99
C ASP A 149 -1.76 13.98 -22.95
N ASP A 150 -1.96 13.51 -24.18
CA ASP A 150 -2.72 14.22 -25.20
C ASP A 150 -4.19 14.37 -24.79
N LEU A 151 -4.81 13.30 -24.30
CA LEU A 151 -6.18 13.35 -23.82
C LEU A 151 -6.35 14.25 -22.61
N ALA A 152 -5.39 14.20 -21.68
CA ALA A 152 -5.43 15.08 -20.50
C ALA A 152 -5.43 16.56 -20.90
N LEU A 153 -4.61 16.93 -21.87
CA LEU A 153 -4.53 18.29 -22.41
C LEU A 153 -5.77 18.66 -23.24
N GLU A 154 -6.24 17.76 -24.10
CA GLU A 154 -7.46 17.94 -24.92
C GLU A 154 -8.69 18.24 -24.07
N LEU A 155 -8.85 17.52 -22.95
CA LEU A 155 -9.98 17.70 -22.05
C LEU A 155 -9.80 18.87 -21.07
N GLY A 156 -8.64 19.52 -21.03
CA GLY A 156 -8.32 20.52 -20.02
C GLY A 156 -8.35 19.94 -18.60
N ALA A 157 -7.87 18.73 -18.44
CA ALA A 157 -7.91 18.03 -17.15
C ALA A 157 -7.12 18.76 -16.07
N ASN A 158 -7.58 18.65 -14.82
CA ASN A 158 -6.83 19.14 -13.68
C ASN A 158 -5.71 18.14 -13.36
N ILE A 159 -4.49 18.44 -13.81
CA ILE A 159 -3.32 17.57 -13.70
C ILE A 159 -2.66 17.81 -12.35
N TYR A 160 -2.66 16.79 -11.49
CA TYR A 160 -1.99 16.82 -10.18
C TYR A 160 -0.51 16.42 -10.23
N GLY A 161 -0.10 15.70 -11.26
CA GLY A 161 1.26 15.23 -11.48
C GLY A 161 1.36 14.23 -12.61
N ALA A 162 2.57 13.81 -12.91
CA ALA A 162 2.86 12.75 -13.88
C ALA A 162 3.54 11.57 -13.19
N VAL A 163 3.19 10.36 -13.59
CA VAL A 163 3.88 9.15 -13.14
C VAL A 163 5.00 8.85 -14.12
N ASN A 164 6.24 9.00 -13.68
CA ASN A 164 7.39 8.76 -14.52
C ASN A 164 7.57 7.26 -14.80
N GLU A 165 7.70 6.46 -13.74
CA GLU A 165 7.89 5.01 -13.87
C GLU A 165 7.60 4.30 -12.56
N VAL A 166 7.33 2.98 -12.63
CA VAL A 166 7.14 2.10 -11.46
C VAL A 166 8.06 0.90 -11.57
N PHE A 167 8.95 0.74 -10.60
CA PHE A 167 9.89 -0.38 -10.52
C PHE A 167 9.42 -1.41 -9.50
N ILE A 168 9.36 -2.65 -9.94
CA ILE A 168 8.94 -3.80 -9.13
C ILE A 168 9.99 -4.89 -9.30
N ASN A 169 10.51 -5.40 -8.18
CA ASN A 169 11.46 -6.51 -8.15
C ASN A 169 11.09 -7.48 -7.03
N ALA A 170 11.34 -8.76 -7.25
CA ALA A 170 11.27 -9.74 -6.18
C ALA A 170 12.41 -9.51 -5.18
N ASP A 171 12.13 -9.76 -3.90
CA ASP A 171 13.11 -9.55 -2.83
C ASP A 171 14.35 -10.45 -2.90
N GLY A 172 14.25 -11.59 -3.59
CA GLY A 172 15.28 -12.61 -3.59
C GLY A 172 15.32 -13.38 -2.27
N HIS A 173 16.47 -13.99 -1.98
CA HIS A 173 16.66 -14.75 -0.74
C HIS A 173 16.83 -13.80 0.46
N LYS A 174 16.03 -14.02 1.50
CA LYS A 174 16.10 -13.26 2.77
C LYS A 174 15.70 -14.11 3.96
N LYS A 175 16.15 -13.71 5.16
CA LYS A 175 15.90 -14.47 6.41
C LYS A 175 14.43 -14.45 6.85
N SER A 176 13.75 -13.35 6.64
CA SER A 176 12.36 -13.14 7.07
C SER A 176 11.66 -12.13 6.17
N ILE A 177 10.35 -12.02 6.29
CA ILE A 177 9.54 -11.04 5.54
C ILE A 177 10.04 -9.61 5.78
N ALA A 178 10.35 -9.25 7.01
CA ALA A 178 10.79 -7.91 7.40
C ALA A 178 12.28 -7.61 7.13
N SER A 179 13.09 -8.63 6.78
CA SER A 179 14.49 -8.42 6.45
C SER A 179 14.66 -7.72 5.10
N PRO A 180 15.70 -6.90 4.91
CA PRO A 180 15.98 -6.30 3.62
C PRO A 180 16.27 -7.39 2.59
N GLY A 181 15.61 -7.29 1.44
CA GLY A 181 15.85 -8.12 0.26
C GLY A 181 16.54 -7.31 -0.84
N LEU A 182 17.29 -7.98 -1.69
CA LEU A 182 18.00 -7.32 -2.80
C LEU A 182 17.05 -6.55 -3.72
N GLY A 183 15.83 -7.05 -3.92
CA GLY A 183 14.81 -6.40 -4.73
C GLY A 183 14.43 -5.00 -4.24
N ASN A 184 14.44 -4.77 -2.94
CA ASN A 184 14.15 -3.45 -2.37
C ASN A 184 15.22 -2.42 -2.75
N TYR A 185 16.50 -2.78 -2.67
CA TYR A 185 17.61 -1.92 -3.11
C TYR A 185 17.53 -1.64 -4.61
N ILE A 186 17.27 -2.66 -5.41
CA ILE A 186 17.15 -2.52 -6.88
C ILE A 186 15.98 -1.63 -7.25
N SER A 187 14.82 -1.79 -6.62
CA SER A 187 13.64 -0.97 -6.89
C SER A 187 13.91 0.50 -6.59
N LEU A 188 14.45 0.80 -5.40
CA LEU A 188 14.75 2.18 -5.00
C LEU A 188 15.89 2.78 -5.85
N ALA A 189 16.94 2.01 -6.15
CA ALA A 189 18.04 2.47 -7.01
C ALA A 189 17.56 2.84 -8.41
N LYS A 190 16.70 2.01 -9.02
CA LYS A 190 16.10 2.30 -10.34
C LYS A 190 15.24 3.55 -10.30
N ALA A 191 14.40 3.71 -9.26
CA ALA A 191 13.56 4.89 -9.09
C ALA A 191 14.42 6.16 -8.92
N THR A 192 15.46 6.09 -8.10
CA THR A 192 16.41 7.20 -7.90
C THR A 192 17.12 7.55 -9.20
N ALA A 193 17.61 6.55 -9.95
CA ALA A 193 18.26 6.78 -11.25
C ALA A 193 17.31 7.40 -12.29
N ALA A 194 16.06 6.94 -12.36
CA ALA A 194 15.06 7.50 -13.26
C ALA A 194 14.73 8.97 -12.88
N THR A 195 14.58 9.23 -11.59
CA THR A 195 14.33 10.58 -11.07
C THR A 195 15.54 11.51 -11.37
N SER A 196 16.76 11.03 -11.15
CA SER A 196 17.98 11.81 -11.45
C SER A 196 18.08 12.16 -12.93
N LYS A 197 17.71 11.24 -13.83
CA LYS A 197 17.65 11.55 -15.28
C LYS A 197 16.63 12.63 -15.64
N LEU A 198 15.50 12.66 -14.90
CA LEU A 198 14.41 13.59 -15.18
C LEU A 198 14.69 15.00 -14.67
N ILE A 199 15.18 15.14 -13.44
CA ILE A 199 15.32 16.44 -12.75
C ILE A 199 16.78 16.82 -12.45
N GLY A 200 17.74 15.99 -12.83
CA GLY A 200 19.17 16.17 -12.56
C GLY A 200 19.53 15.88 -11.09
N GLU A 201 20.83 15.80 -10.80
CA GLU A 201 21.33 15.53 -9.43
C GLU A 201 20.92 16.61 -8.43
N GLU A 202 20.99 17.88 -8.80
CA GLU A 202 20.57 18.97 -7.93
C GLU A 202 19.08 18.96 -7.66
N GLY A 203 18.26 18.59 -8.68
CA GLY A 203 16.83 18.39 -8.50
C GLY A 203 16.54 17.22 -7.55
N LEU A 204 17.27 16.13 -7.69
CA LEU A 204 17.15 14.97 -6.81
C LEU A 204 17.46 15.35 -5.35
N ARG A 205 18.51 16.11 -5.09
CA ARG A 205 18.92 16.54 -3.75
C ARG A 205 17.96 17.53 -3.10
N ARG A 206 17.44 18.50 -3.85
CA ARG A 206 16.75 19.67 -3.28
C ARG A 206 15.26 19.71 -3.56
N ARG A 207 14.77 18.94 -4.53
CA ARG A 207 13.37 19.01 -4.98
C ARG A 207 12.70 17.66 -5.03
N SER A 208 13.25 16.67 -4.32
CA SER A 208 12.63 15.36 -4.21
C SER A 208 12.52 14.92 -2.75
N TYR A 209 11.70 13.92 -2.51
CA TYR A 209 11.60 13.24 -1.21
C TYR A 209 11.25 11.77 -1.45
N VAL A 210 11.52 10.95 -0.46
CA VAL A 210 11.15 9.53 -0.45
C VAL A 210 9.91 9.36 0.43
N GLN A 211 8.80 8.95 -0.17
CA GLN A 211 7.66 8.46 0.59
C GLN A 211 7.90 7.00 0.95
N SER A 212 8.25 6.77 2.20
CA SER A 212 8.59 5.45 2.70
C SER A 212 7.36 4.58 2.93
N HIS A 213 7.56 3.25 3.02
CA HIS A 213 6.54 2.33 3.51
C HIS A 213 6.14 2.67 4.96
N GLY A 214 7.14 2.94 5.80
CA GLY A 214 6.94 3.60 7.08
C GLY A 214 6.03 2.84 8.04
N THR A 215 6.09 1.51 8.11
CA THR A 215 5.38 0.79 9.16
C THR A 215 5.96 1.14 10.52
N GLY A 216 5.16 1.17 11.57
CA GLY A 216 5.63 1.43 12.93
C GLY A 216 6.37 0.25 13.58
N THR A 217 6.81 -0.75 12.82
CA THR A 217 7.53 -1.91 13.39
C THR A 217 9.02 -1.63 13.51
N LEU A 218 9.64 -2.19 14.56
CA LEU A 218 11.07 -2.05 14.80
C LEU A 218 11.92 -2.59 13.64
N GLN A 219 11.55 -3.75 13.10
CA GLN A 219 12.27 -4.36 11.98
C GLN A 219 12.22 -3.49 10.73
N ASN A 220 11.03 -2.99 10.35
CA ASN A 220 10.91 -2.17 9.16
C ASN A 220 11.66 -0.84 9.29
N ARG A 221 11.63 -0.22 10.47
CA ARG A 221 12.42 0.99 10.73
C ARG A 221 13.89 0.80 10.38
N LEU A 222 14.49 -0.29 10.87
CA LEU A 222 15.88 -0.60 10.59
C LEU A 222 16.13 -0.94 9.12
N THR A 223 15.29 -1.82 8.55
CA THR A 223 15.39 -2.26 7.16
C THR A 223 15.28 -1.07 6.20
N GLU A 224 14.26 -0.27 6.35
CA GLU A 224 13.98 0.82 5.42
C GLU A 224 14.99 1.97 5.56
N SER A 225 15.40 2.31 6.78
CA SER A 225 16.47 3.27 7.01
C SER A 225 17.78 2.84 6.37
N HIS A 226 18.12 1.54 6.48
CA HIS A 226 19.33 1.00 5.88
C HIS A 226 19.29 1.05 4.34
N ILE A 227 18.17 0.64 3.74
CA ILE A 227 18.00 0.70 2.28
C ILE A 227 18.13 2.14 1.77
N ILE A 228 17.44 3.08 2.40
CA ILE A 228 17.47 4.50 2.00
C ILE A 228 18.91 5.04 2.13
N SER A 229 19.58 4.78 3.24
CA SER A 229 20.94 5.25 3.48
C SER A 229 21.93 4.70 2.43
N GLU A 230 21.89 3.41 2.13
CA GLU A 230 22.79 2.80 1.13
C GLU A 230 22.53 3.34 -0.29
N ILE A 231 21.28 3.60 -0.64
CA ILE A 231 20.96 4.23 -1.93
C ILE A 231 21.41 5.70 -1.95
N ALA A 232 21.19 6.45 -0.86
CA ALA A 232 21.67 7.83 -0.77
C ALA A 232 23.19 7.91 -0.96
N LYS A 233 23.96 7.05 -0.30
CA LYS A 233 25.43 6.94 -0.50
C LYS A 233 25.79 6.61 -1.93
N THR A 234 25.13 5.62 -2.54
CA THR A 234 25.37 5.18 -3.91
C THR A 234 25.21 6.33 -4.93
N PHE A 235 24.24 7.21 -4.70
CA PHE A 235 23.95 8.35 -5.56
C PHE A 235 24.58 9.67 -5.09
N GLY A 236 25.35 9.65 -3.99
CA GLY A 236 25.98 10.85 -3.43
C GLY A 236 25.00 11.95 -3.02
N ILE A 237 23.83 11.56 -2.50
CA ILE A 237 22.74 12.49 -2.09
C ILE A 237 22.51 12.50 -0.57
N GLU A 238 23.53 12.22 0.19
CA GLU A 238 23.52 12.25 1.67
C GLU A 238 23.24 13.67 2.21
#